data_389f04d54e52f6b9e97e9a443fbf8ac0
#
_entry.id   389f04d54e52f6b9e97e9a443fbf8ac0
#
_cell.length_a   1.000
_cell.length_b   1.000
_cell.length_c   1.000
_cell.angle_alpha   90.00
_cell.angle_beta   90.00
_cell.angle_gamma   90.00
#
_symmetry.space_group_name_H-M   'P 1'
#
loop_
_entity.id
_entity.type
_entity.pdbx_description
1 polymer ?
#
loop_
_entity_poly.entity_id
_entity_poly.type
_entity_poly.pdbx_seq_one_letter_code
_entity_poly.pdbx_strand_id
1 'polypeptide(L)'
;VMVHRMDKSKVAATIAESADRTIMFTRTKAMADRLAGDLKDLGINAAPIHGDLRQTSREKSLRDFSDGKLNTLVATDVAARGIHVDEVDVVIQYDPPGDHKTYLHRAGRTARAGEKGLVVTLSMWDEELEIKRLQKRIDVIMPIVEMFSNDVRLKNLAEWDPESA
;
A
#
# COMPACT_ATOMS: atom_id res chain seq x y z
N VAL A 1 5.29 -3.71 -8.90
CA VAL A 1 4.30 -3.87 -9.98
C VAL A 1 4.20 -2.57 -10.74
N MET A 2 4.41 -2.62 -12.04
CA MET A 2 4.18 -1.47 -12.93
C MET A 2 2.72 -1.46 -13.38
N VAL A 3 2.08 -0.30 -13.26
CA VAL A 3 0.65 -0.14 -13.50
C VAL A 3 0.37 1.03 -14.45
N HIS A 4 -0.76 0.98 -15.12
CA HIS A 4 -1.28 2.10 -15.87
C HIS A 4 -2.05 3.05 -14.96
N ARG A 5 -1.91 4.36 -15.23
CA ARG A 5 -2.56 5.41 -14.42
C ARG A 5 -4.06 5.17 -14.24
N MET A 6 -4.75 4.81 -15.30
CA MET A 6 -6.21 4.59 -15.28
C MET A 6 -6.63 3.32 -14.56
N ASP A 7 -5.69 2.41 -14.31
CA ASP A 7 -5.95 1.10 -13.70
C ASP A 7 -5.37 0.97 -12.29
N LYS A 8 -4.63 1.97 -11.83
CA LYS A 8 -3.84 1.92 -10.60
C LYS A 8 -4.69 1.64 -9.35
N SER A 9 -5.80 2.34 -9.18
CA SER A 9 -6.71 2.12 -8.04
C SER A 9 -7.37 0.75 -8.08
N LYS A 10 -7.67 0.23 -9.26
CA LYS A 10 -8.23 -1.11 -9.45
C LYS A 10 -7.23 -2.19 -9.10
N VAL A 11 -5.95 -2.01 -9.46
CA VAL A 11 -4.87 -2.92 -9.07
C VAL A 11 -4.74 -2.94 -7.55
N ALA A 12 -4.71 -1.78 -6.91
CA ALA A 12 -4.66 -1.68 -5.44
C ALA A 12 -5.85 -2.38 -4.78
N ALA A 13 -7.05 -2.18 -5.31
CA ALA A 13 -8.27 -2.83 -4.81
C ALA A 13 -8.20 -4.35 -4.93
N THR A 14 -7.71 -4.87 -6.04
CA THR A 14 -7.59 -6.32 -6.27
C THR A 14 -6.61 -6.95 -5.27
N ILE A 15 -5.50 -6.29 -4.97
CA ILE A 15 -4.56 -6.76 -3.96
C ILE A 15 -5.20 -6.74 -2.56
N ALA A 16 -5.85 -5.64 -2.20
CA ALA A 16 -6.48 -5.48 -0.89
C ALA A 16 -7.63 -6.46 -0.65
N GLU A 17 -8.38 -6.79 -1.69
CA GLU A 17 -9.48 -7.75 -1.63
C GLU A 17 -9.03 -9.15 -1.17
N SER A 18 -7.79 -9.50 -1.49
CA SER A 18 -7.21 -10.81 -1.15
C SER A 18 -6.48 -10.81 0.20
N ALA A 19 -6.46 -9.70 0.91
CA ALA A 19 -5.79 -9.55 2.19
C ALA A 19 -6.78 -9.23 3.31
N ASP A 20 -6.50 -9.67 4.53
CA ASP A 20 -7.33 -9.36 5.69
C ASP A 20 -7.12 -7.93 6.18
N ARG A 21 -5.86 -7.49 6.20
CA ARG A 21 -5.48 -6.15 6.69
C ARG A 21 -4.46 -5.52 5.76
N THR A 22 -4.78 -4.34 5.25
CA THR A 22 -3.94 -3.60 4.30
C THR A 22 -3.75 -2.15 4.74
N ILE A 23 -2.53 -1.65 4.62
CA ILE A 23 -2.26 -0.22 4.66
C ILE A 23 -1.71 0.23 3.31
N MET A 24 -2.25 1.32 2.78
CA MET A 24 -1.78 1.93 1.55
C MET A 24 -1.19 3.30 1.85
N PHE A 25 -0.04 3.59 1.26
CA PHE A 25 0.63 4.87 1.44
C PHE A 25 0.51 5.72 0.19
N THR A 26 0.09 6.96 0.41
CA THR A 26 0.03 8.00 -0.62
C THR A 26 0.96 9.15 -0.25
N ARG A 27 1.36 9.90 -1.26
CA ARG A 27 2.26 11.03 -1.09
C ARG A 27 1.56 12.25 -0.48
N THR A 28 0.28 12.46 -0.80
CA THR A 28 -0.48 13.64 -0.39
C THR A 28 -1.78 13.30 0.32
N LYS A 29 -2.26 14.22 1.15
CA LYS A 29 -3.56 14.13 1.83
C LYS A 29 -4.72 14.02 0.83
N ALA A 30 -4.67 14.84 -0.24
CA ALA A 30 -5.69 14.81 -1.30
C ALA A 30 -5.76 13.45 -1.98
N MET A 31 -4.61 12.82 -2.25
CA MET A 31 -4.58 11.49 -2.84
C MET A 31 -5.10 10.43 -1.87
N ALA A 32 -4.83 10.58 -0.57
CA ALA A 32 -5.36 9.67 0.44
C ALA A 32 -6.89 9.67 0.45
N ASP A 33 -7.50 10.84 0.43
CA ASP A 33 -8.97 10.99 0.35
C ASP A 33 -9.52 10.40 -0.95
N ARG A 34 -8.90 10.73 -2.07
CA ARG A 34 -9.32 10.26 -3.39
C ARG A 34 -9.23 8.73 -3.49
N LEU A 35 -8.12 8.17 -3.09
CA LEU A 35 -7.92 6.72 -3.16
C LEU A 35 -8.91 5.98 -2.25
N ALA A 36 -9.12 6.46 -1.03
CA ALA A 36 -10.11 5.86 -0.13
C ALA A 36 -11.51 5.86 -0.73
N GLY A 37 -11.90 6.96 -1.41
CA GLY A 37 -13.16 7.05 -2.14
C GLY A 37 -13.25 6.07 -3.31
N ASP A 38 -12.20 6.00 -4.12
CA ASP A 38 -12.13 5.07 -5.25
C ASP A 38 -12.21 3.60 -4.79
N LEU A 39 -11.54 3.27 -3.69
CA LEU A 39 -11.58 1.93 -3.11
C LEU A 39 -12.98 1.55 -2.62
N LYS A 40 -13.68 2.47 -1.98
CA LYS A 40 -15.07 2.24 -1.55
C LYS A 40 -15.98 1.97 -2.75
N ASP A 41 -15.83 2.74 -3.83
CA ASP A 41 -16.58 2.54 -5.07
C ASP A 41 -16.28 1.16 -5.70
N LEU A 42 -15.10 0.62 -5.45
CA LEU A 42 -14.68 -0.72 -5.90
C LEU A 42 -15.03 -1.84 -4.89
N GLY A 43 -15.75 -1.52 -3.83
CA GLY A 43 -16.21 -2.49 -2.84
C GLY A 43 -15.22 -2.79 -1.71
N ILE A 44 -14.15 -2.02 -1.58
CA ILE A 44 -13.17 -2.15 -0.49
C ILE A 44 -13.55 -1.26 0.68
N ASN A 45 -13.57 -1.84 1.88
CA ASN A 45 -13.86 -1.10 3.10
C ASN A 45 -12.60 -0.35 3.59
N ALA A 46 -12.45 0.88 3.10
CA ALA A 46 -11.26 1.70 3.29
C ALA A 46 -11.59 3.04 3.94
N ALA A 47 -10.64 3.59 4.70
CA ALA A 47 -10.72 4.95 5.24
C ALA A 47 -9.37 5.66 5.14
N PRO A 48 -9.36 6.98 4.91
CA PRO A 48 -8.14 7.76 4.89
C PRO A 48 -7.67 8.11 6.30
N ILE A 49 -6.36 8.25 6.48
CA ILE A 49 -5.72 8.80 7.68
C ILE A 49 -4.71 9.87 7.24
N HIS A 50 -4.98 11.14 7.56
CA HIS A 50 -4.07 12.25 7.32
C HIS A 50 -4.32 13.42 8.27
N GLY A 51 -3.42 14.43 8.22
CA GLY A 51 -3.39 15.52 9.19
C GLY A 51 -4.57 16.51 9.15
N ASP A 52 -5.32 16.57 8.04
CA ASP A 52 -6.46 17.47 7.91
C ASP A 52 -7.77 16.88 8.45
N LEU A 53 -7.75 15.60 8.82
CA LEU A 53 -8.91 14.96 9.44
C LEU A 53 -9.04 15.35 10.91
N ARG A 54 -10.28 15.44 11.38
CA ARG A 54 -10.56 15.63 12.81
C ARG A 54 -10.00 14.46 13.61
N GLN A 55 -9.50 14.74 14.81
CA GLN A 55 -8.97 13.72 15.71
C GLN A 55 -9.97 12.61 15.99
N THR A 56 -11.24 12.95 16.17
CA THR A 56 -12.32 11.98 16.39
C THR A 56 -12.50 11.03 15.20
N SER A 57 -12.40 11.54 13.96
CA SER A 57 -12.47 10.71 12.74
C SER A 57 -11.27 9.78 12.62
N ARG A 58 -10.07 10.27 12.94
CA ARG A 58 -8.85 9.46 12.94
C ARG A 58 -8.92 8.33 13.94
N GLU A 59 -9.32 8.64 15.17
CA GLU A 59 -9.48 7.64 16.25
C GLU A 59 -10.53 6.59 15.90
N LYS A 60 -11.65 7.00 15.30
CA LYS A 60 -12.68 6.08 14.84
C LYS A 60 -12.16 5.13 13.78
N SER A 61 -11.45 5.63 12.78
CA SER A 61 -10.88 4.80 11.71
C SER A 61 -9.86 3.80 12.26
N LEU A 62 -9.03 4.21 13.21
CA LEU A 62 -8.06 3.32 13.85
C LEU A 62 -8.75 2.22 14.67
N ARG A 63 -9.80 2.56 15.42
CA ARG A 63 -10.58 1.55 16.16
C ARG A 63 -11.26 0.56 15.22
N ASP A 64 -11.90 1.07 14.18
CA ASP A 64 -12.60 0.22 13.20
C ASP A 64 -11.62 -0.71 12.48
N PHE A 65 -10.42 -0.24 12.20
CA PHE A 65 -9.35 -1.06 11.63
C PHE A 65 -8.86 -2.12 12.63
N SER A 66 -8.65 -1.75 13.88
CA SER A 66 -8.26 -2.67 14.95
C SER A 66 -9.32 -3.74 15.21
N ASP A 67 -10.59 -3.35 15.14
CA ASP A 67 -11.73 -4.25 15.41
C ASP A 67 -12.13 -5.11 14.19
N GLY A 68 -11.48 -4.94 13.06
CA GLY A 68 -11.80 -5.68 11.83
C GLY A 68 -13.02 -5.16 11.06
N LYS A 69 -13.61 -4.04 11.47
CA LYS A 69 -14.71 -3.39 10.75
C LYS A 69 -14.24 -2.68 9.50
N LEU A 70 -12.97 -2.34 9.46
CA LEU A 70 -12.28 -1.68 8.36
C LEU A 70 -11.06 -2.53 8.02
N ASN A 71 -10.91 -2.93 6.77
CA ASN A 71 -9.79 -3.80 6.38
C ASN A 71 -8.63 -3.05 5.71
N THR A 72 -8.84 -1.81 5.30
CA THR A 72 -7.83 -1.02 4.58
C THR A 72 -7.75 0.40 5.13
N LEU A 73 -6.54 0.83 5.47
CA LEU A 73 -6.22 2.23 5.75
C LEU A 73 -5.45 2.83 4.59
N VAL A 74 -5.78 4.06 4.24
CA VAL A 74 -5.03 4.85 3.24
C VAL A 74 -4.40 6.03 3.97
N ALA A 75 -3.08 6.03 4.10
CA ALA A 75 -2.36 6.95 4.97
C ALA A 75 -1.29 7.76 4.22
N THR A 76 -1.03 8.97 4.72
CA THR A 76 0.21 9.69 4.40
C THR A 76 1.32 9.24 5.36
N ASP A 77 2.58 9.43 4.98
CA ASP A 77 3.72 9.04 5.83
C ASP A 77 3.73 9.77 7.18
N VAL A 78 3.39 11.05 7.19
CA VAL A 78 3.35 11.86 8.43
C VAL A 78 2.29 11.33 9.38
N ALA A 79 1.10 11.03 8.89
CA ALA A 79 0.03 10.48 9.71
C ALA A 79 0.36 9.10 10.27
N ALA A 80 1.01 8.26 9.46
CA ALA A 80 1.40 6.91 9.88
C ALA A 80 2.46 6.87 10.98
N ARG A 81 3.31 7.91 11.10
CA ARG A 81 4.32 8.01 12.16
C ARG A 81 3.72 8.17 13.55
N GLY A 82 2.55 8.80 13.64
CA GLY A 82 1.87 9.06 14.91
C GLY A 82 0.91 7.98 15.38
N ILE A 83 0.84 6.86 14.67
CA ILE A 83 -0.12 5.80 14.95
C ILE A 83 0.56 4.44 15.03
N HIS A 84 0.01 3.56 15.88
CA HIS A 84 0.44 2.17 15.98
C HIS A 84 -0.42 1.30 15.07
N VAL A 85 -0.07 1.26 13.79
CA VAL A 85 -0.67 0.34 12.82
C VAL A 85 0.43 -0.63 12.38
N ASP A 86 0.47 -1.74 13.07
CA ASP A 86 1.41 -2.82 12.82
C ASP A 86 0.64 -4.10 12.50
N GLU A 87 1.36 -5.13 12.08
CA GLU A 87 0.80 -6.46 11.82
C GLU A 87 -0.26 -6.47 10.70
N VAL A 88 -0.03 -5.64 9.68
CA VAL A 88 -0.82 -5.73 8.46
C VAL A 88 -0.27 -6.83 7.56
N ASP A 89 -1.13 -7.46 6.78
CA ASP A 89 -0.73 -8.52 5.85
C ASP A 89 -0.01 -7.95 4.64
N VAL A 90 -0.46 -6.79 4.18
CA VAL A 90 0.06 -6.14 2.98
C VAL A 90 0.25 -4.65 3.22
N VAL A 91 1.43 -4.17 2.84
CA VAL A 91 1.72 -2.75 2.66
C VAL A 91 1.74 -2.45 1.18
N ILE A 92 0.87 -1.58 0.72
CA ILE A 92 0.87 -1.10 -0.67
C ILE A 92 1.44 0.31 -0.68
N GLN A 93 2.55 0.50 -1.35
CA GLN A 93 3.09 1.80 -1.65
C GLN A 93 2.42 2.31 -2.94
N TYR A 94 1.24 2.90 -2.77
CA TYR A 94 0.44 3.40 -3.89
C TYR A 94 1.20 4.47 -4.67
N ASP A 95 1.83 5.40 -3.95
CA ASP A 95 2.85 6.28 -4.49
C ASP A 95 4.22 5.77 -4.05
N PRO A 96 5.20 5.64 -4.95
CA PRO A 96 6.55 5.22 -4.57
C PRO A 96 7.14 6.13 -3.50
N PRO A 97 7.92 5.58 -2.55
CA PRO A 97 8.58 6.41 -1.54
C PRO A 97 9.65 7.29 -2.18
N GLY A 98 9.83 8.50 -1.64
CA GLY A 98 10.83 9.44 -2.14
C GLY A 98 12.27 9.09 -1.77
N ASP A 99 12.45 8.25 -0.74
CA ASP A 99 13.76 7.83 -0.25
C ASP A 99 13.70 6.46 0.43
N HIS A 100 14.89 5.93 0.78
CA HIS A 100 15.01 4.61 1.40
C HIS A 100 14.47 4.56 2.85
N LYS A 101 14.54 5.67 3.60
CA LYS A 101 14.01 5.72 4.96
C LYS A 101 12.49 5.61 4.95
N THR A 102 11.84 6.32 4.06
CA THR A 102 10.40 6.23 3.86
C THR A 102 9.99 4.81 3.48
N TYR A 103 10.73 4.17 2.57
CA TYR A 103 10.50 2.77 2.22
C TYR A 103 10.53 1.87 3.45
N LEU A 104 11.58 1.97 4.26
CA LEU A 104 11.76 1.13 5.45
C LEU A 104 10.67 1.37 6.50
N HIS A 105 10.28 2.62 6.72
CA HIS A 105 9.20 2.95 7.64
C HIS A 105 7.86 2.36 7.18
N ARG A 106 7.57 2.44 5.89
CA ARG A 106 6.35 1.86 5.32
C ARG A 106 6.37 0.33 5.41
N ALA A 107 7.46 -0.28 4.99
CA ALA A 107 7.64 -1.74 5.04
C ALA A 107 7.57 -2.29 6.48
N GLY A 108 8.02 -1.53 7.46
CA GLY A 108 8.02 -1.91 8.87
C GLY A 108 6.63 -2.11 9.50
N ARG A 109 5.55 -1.88 8.76
CA ARG A 109 4.17 -2.14 9.22
C ARG A 109 3.74 -3.59 9.02
N THR A 110 4.54 -4.38 8.35
CA THR A 110 4.27 -5.80 8.09
C THR A 110 5.49 -6.66 8.42
N ALA A 111 5.31 -7.99 8.42
CA ALA A 111 6.39 -8.97 8.59
C ALA A 111 7.17 -8.87 9.90
N ARG A 112 6.50 -8.58 11.02
CA ARG A 112 7.15 -8.55 12.34
C ARG A 112 7.25 -9.95 12.97
N ALA A 113 8.28 -10.14 13.82
CA ALA A 113 8.46 -11.32 14.66
C ALA A 113 8.47 -12.66 13.90
N GLY A 114 9.04 -12.68 12.70
CA GLY A 114 9.15 -13.89 11.88
C GLY A 114 7.89 -14.24 11.08
N GLU A 115 6.86 -13.43 11.13
CA GLU A 115 5.67 -13.59 10.29
C GLU A 115 5.95 -13.16 8.85
N LYS A 116 5.22 -13.76 7.91
CA LYS A 116 5.28 -13.37 6.51
C LYS A 116 4.49 -12.10 6.27
N GLY A 117 5.06 -11.17 5.54
CA GLY A 117 4.40 -9.95 5.12
C GLY A 117 4.72 -9.63 3.67
N LEU A 118 3.86 -8.86 3.02
CA LEU A 118 4.01 -8.46 1.64
C LEU A 118 4.12 -6.94 1.53
N VAL A 119 5.11 -6.47 0.82
CA VAL A 119 5.26 -5.06 0.44
C VAL A 119 5.16 -4.97 -1.07
N VAL A 120 4.21 -4.20 -1.57
CA VAL A 120 4.01 -4.00 -3.01
C VAL A 120 4.16 -2.51 -3.32
N THR A 121 5.06 -2.19 -4.23
CA THR A 121 5.18 -0.83 -4.76
C THR A 121 4.51 -0.76 -6.12
N LEU A 122 3.56 0.15 -6.26
CA LEU A 122 2.94 0.43 -7.55
C LEU A 122 3.69 1.58 -8.20
N SER A 123 4.18 1.36 -9.40
CA SER A 123 4.91 2.39 -10.16
C SER A 123 4.32 2.54 -11.55
N MET A 124 4.32 3.77 -12.05
CA MET A 124 4.03 4.04 -13.46
C MET A 124 5.32 3.98 -14.26
N TRP A 125 5.20 3.85 -15.58
CA TRP A 125 6.36 3.69 -16.46
C TRP A 125 7.40 4.82 -16.33
N ASP A 126 6.97 6.03 -16.05
CA ASP A 126 7.85 7.20 -15.88
C ASP A 126 8.55 7.24 -14.51
N GLU A 127 8.19 6.36 -13.60
CA GLU A 127 8.79 6.22 -12.28
C GLU A 127 9.81 5.08 -12.19
N GLU A 128 9.99 4.31 -13.24
CA GLU A 128 10.83 3.11 -13.23
C GLU A 128 12.28 3.38 -12.81
N LEU A 129 12.86 4.49 -13.30
CA LEU A 129 14.24 4.84 -12.97
C LEU A 129 14.41 5.14 -11.47
N GLU A 130 13.45 5.83 -10.88
CA GLU A 130 13.44 6.12 -9.43
C GLU A 130 13.34 4.83 -8.62
N ILE A 131 12.49 3.91 -9.04
CA ILE A 131 12.35 2.60 -8.39
C ILE A 131 13.66 1.81 -8.46
N LYS A 132 14.32 1.78 -9.59
CA LYS A 132 15.61 1.10 -9.74
C LYS A 132 16.69 1.70 -8.84
N ARG A 133 16.71 3.01 -8.70
CA ARG A 133 17.63 3.70 -7.79
C ARG A 133 17.34 3.35 -6.32
N LEU A 134 16.07 3.32 -5.96
CA LEU A 134 15.62 2.93 -4.62
C LEU A 134 16.03 1.49 -4.31
N GLN A 135 15.75 0.55 -5.21
CA GLN A 135 16.11 -0.86 -5.05
C GLN A 135 17.62 -1.03 -4.80
N LYS A 136 18.43 -0.31 -5.56
CA LYS A 136 19.87 -0.32 -5.38
C LYS A 136 20.29 0.20 -4.00
N ARG A 137 19.58 1.22 -3.51
CA ARG A 137 19.86 1.84 -2.20
C ARG A 137 19.52 0.93 -1.03
N ILE A 138 18.46 0.15 -1.13
CA ILE A 138 18.02 -0.78 -0.09
C ILE A 138 18.61 -2.19 -0.27
N ASP A 139 19.43 -2.38 -1.29
CA ASP A 139 20.05 -3.66 -1.63
C ASP A 139 19.03 -4.79 -1.87
N VAL A 140 17.91 -4.46 -2.46
CA VAL A 140 16.86 -5.41 -2.86
C VAL A 140 16.53 -5.16 -4.32
N ILE A 141 16.96 -6.07 -5.19
CA ILE A 141 16.70 -5.97 -6.62
C ILE A 141 15.62 -6.96 -6.99
N MET A 142 14.47 -6.43 -7.40
CA MET A 142 13.33 -7.22 -7.83
C MET A 142 12.93 -6.82 -9.24
N PRO A 143 12.49 -7.76 -10.09
CA PRO A 143 11.95 -7.41 -11.38
C PRO A 143 10.77 -6.46 -11.27
N ILE A 144 10.69 -5.53 -12.22
CA ILE A 144 9.51 -4.67 -12.36
C ILE A 144 8.60 -5.33 -13.39
N VAL A 145 7.44 -5.78 -12.94
CA VAL A 145 6.50 -6.54 -13.75
C VAL A 145 5.22 -5.75 -13.95
N GLU A 146 4.82 -5.57 -15.20
CA GLU A 146 3.56 -4.92 -15.55
C GLU A 146 2.38 -5.85 -15.24
N MET A 147 1.39 -5.32 -14.55
CA MET A 147 0.15 -6.04 -14.26
C MET A 147 -1.05 -5.13 -14.42
N PHE A 148 -2.10 -5.66 -15.04
CA PHE A 148 -3.41 -5.03 -15.09
C PHE A 148 -4.29 -5.55 -13.96
N SER A 149 -5.37 -4.87 -13.66
CA SER A 149 -6.26 -5.21 -12.54
C SER A 149 -6.92 -6.59 -12.65
N ASN A 150 -6.99 -7.15 -13.84
CA ASN A 150 -7.50 -8.51 -14.09
C ASN A 150 -6.44 -9.61 -14.01
N ASP A 151 -5.20 -9.25 -13.68
CA ASP A 151 -4.11 -10.23 -13.58
C ASP A 151 -4.31 -11.13 -12.36
N VAL A 152 -4.36 -12.44 -12.59
CA VAL A 152 -4.62 -13.43 -11.54
C VAL A 152 -3.52 -13.46 -10.47
N ARG A 153 -2.29 -13.03 -10.79
CA ARG A 153 -1.17 -12.97 -9.85
C ARG A 153 -1.43 -12.00 -8.71
N LEU A 154 -2.23 -10.95 -8.93
CA LEU A 154 -2.56 -9.95 -7.92
C LEU A 154 -3.30 -10.55 -6.71
N LYS A 155 -3.98 -11.66 -6.89
CA LYS A 155 -4.73 -12.31 -5.82
C LYS A 155 -3.86 -13.13 -4.89
N ASN A 156 -2.63 -13.40 -5.27
CA ASN A 156 -1.71 -14.21 -4.47
C ASN A 156 -0.25 -13.79 -4.66
N LEU A 157 0.02 -12.50 -4.55
CA LEU A 157 1.38 -11.95 -4.71
C LEU A 157 2.37 -12.48 -3.67
N ALA A 158 1.89 -12.83 -2.48
CA ALA A 158 2.75 -13.34 -1.41
C ALA A 158 3.41 -14.68 -1.77
N GLU A 159 2.79 -15.46 -2.62
CA GLU A 159 3.33 -16.76 -3.07
C GLU A 159 3.87 -16.72 -4.50
N TRP A 160 3.69 -15.61 -5.18
CA TRP A 160 4.24 -15.45 -6.51
C TRP A 160 5.73 -15.08 -6.44
N ASP A 161 6.54 -15.83 -7.18
CA ASP A 161 7.97 -15.56 -7.32
C ASP A 161 8.21 -14.73 -8.60
N PRO A 162 8.59 -13.45 -8.47
CA PRO A 162 8.83 -12.61 -9.64
C PRO A 162 10.03 -13.05 -10.47
N GLU A 163 10.97 -13.82 -9.90
CA GLU A 163 12.13 -14.32 -10.63
C GLU A 163 11.79 -15.54 -11.50
N SER A 164 10.67 -16.19 -11.24
CA SER A 164 10.20 -17.33 -12.01
C SER A 164 9.38 -16.97 -13.25
N ALA A 165 9.14 -15.70 -13.44
CA ALA A 165 8.28 -15.21 -14.53
C ALA A 165 9.03 -15.08 -15.86
#